data_44465322717a4ff2a39055965b66cb36
#
_entry.id   44465322717a4ff2a39055965b66cb36
#
_cell.length_a   1.000
_cell.length_b   1.000
_cell.length_c   1.000
_cell.angle_alpha   90.00
_cell.angle_beta   90.00
_cell.angle_gamma   90.00
#
_symmetry.space_group_name_H-M   'P 1'
#
loop_
_entity.id
_entity.type
_entity.pdbx_description
1 polymer ?
#
loop_
_entity_poly.entity_id
_entity_poly.type
_entity_poly.pdbx_seq_one_letter_code
_entity_poly.pdbx_strand_id
1 'polypeptide(L)' 'MSKSIKVYYKNVYGNDLCYPSCDHAKALAKMTANKTLSHDALCIIRNELGYDIEVVPYIPK' A
#
# COMPACT_ATOMS: atom_id res chain seq x y z
N MET A 1 4.54 -14.19 14.22
CA MET A 1 3.49 -14.20 13.20
C MET A 1 3.73 -13.10 12.18
N SER A 2 3.69 -13.47 10.92
CA SER A 2 3.87 -12.47 9.86
C SER A 2 2.56 -11.73 9.61
N LYS A 3 2.65 -10.42 9.52
CA LYS A 3 1.52 -9.59 9.12
C LYS A 3 1.75 -9.16 7.68
N SER A 4 0.70 -9.18 6.89
CA SER A 4 0.81 -8.80 5.50
C SER A 4 -0.29 -7.80 5.14
N ILE A 5 0.03 -6.94 4.19
CA ILE A 5 -0.93 -6.00 3.63
C ILE A 5 -1.00 -6.21 2.13
N LYS A 6 -2.13 -5.89 1.55
CA LYS A 6 -2.34 -5.99 0.12
C LYS A 6 -2.45 -4.61 -0.47
N VAL A 7 -1.75 -4.39 -1.55
CA VAL A 7 -1.76 -3.11 -2.25
C VAL A 7 -1.94 -3.37 -3.74
N TYR A 8 -2.34 -2.36 -4.47
CA TYR A 8 -2.40 -2.44 -5.93
C TYR A 8 -1.84 -1.16 -6.53
N TYR A 9 -1.31 -1.28 -7.73
CA TYR A 9 -0.80 -0.14 -8.47
C TYR A 9 -1.80 0.28 -9.52
N LYS A 10 -1.99 1.59 -9.64
CA LYS A 10 -2.87 2.17 -10.64
C LYS A 10 -2.11 3.28 -11.35
N ASN A 11 -2.15 3.25 -12.68
CA ASN A 11 -1.54 4.31 -13.49
C ASN A 11 -2.52 5.48 -13.60
N VAL A 12 -2.10 6.65 -13.14
CA VAL A 12 -2.90 7.87 -13.21
C VAL A 12 -2.04 8.95 -13.84
N TYR A 13 -2.43 9.41 -15.01
CA TYR A 13 -1.71 10.44 -15.75
C TYR A 13 -0.23 10.10 -15.94
N GLY A 14 0.06 8.84 -16.26
CA GLY A 14 1.43 8.40 -16.49
C GLY A 14 2.23 8.10 -15.24
N ASN A 15 1.65 8.24 -14.06
CA ASN A 15 2.30 7.93 -12.80
C ASN A 15 1.69 6.69 -12.17
N ASP A 16 2.54 5.76 -11.73
CA ASP A 16 2.09 4.59 -11.02
C ASP A 16 1.93 4.91 -9.55
N LEU A 17 0.70 4.83 -9.06
CA LEU A 17 0.40 5.11 -7.67
C LEU A 17 0.04 3.81 -6.95
N CYS A 18 0.52 3.67 -5.75
CA CYS A 18 0.26 2.50 -4.92
C CYS A 18 -0.91 2.79 -3.98
N TYR A 19 -2.00 2.05 -4.14
CA TYR A 19 -3.20 2.20 -3.31
C TYR A 19 -3.34 1.03 -2.37
N PRO A 20 -3.86 1.26 -1.16
CA PRO A 20 -4.14 0.16 -0.24
C PRO A 20 -5.32 -0.67 -0.75
N SER A 21 -5.18 -1.99 -0.71
CA SER A 21 -6.21 -2.91 -1.18
C SER A 21 -7.00 -3.53 -0.04
N CYS A 22 -6.38 -3.73 1.12
CA CYS A 22 -7.08 -4.30 2.28
C CYS A 22 -7.30 -3.24 3.35
N ASP A 23 -8.18 -3.55 4.30
CA ASP A 23 -8.50 -2.61 5.37
C ASP A 23 -7.28 -2.24 6.20
N HIS A 24 -6.39 -3.20 6.43
CA HIS A 24 -5.17 -2.97 7.18
C HIS A 24 -4.26 -1.98 6.47
N ALA A 25 -4.11 -2.16 5.14
CA ALA A 25 -3.32 -1.24 4.34
C ALA A 25 -3.96 0.14 4.30
N LYS A 26 -5.28 0.20 4.24
CA LYS A 26 -6.01 1.47 4.29
C LYS A 26 -5.76 2.20 5.60
N ALA A 27 -5.73 1.48 6.70
CA ALA A 27 -5.44 2.06 8.01
C ALA A 27 -4.03 2.62 8.07
N LEU A 28 -3.06 1.91 7.50
CA LEU A 28 -1.68 2.37 7.45
C LEU A 28 -1.54 3.63 6.58
N ALA A 29 -2.23 3.65 5.45
CA ALA A 29 -2.21 4.84 4.58
C ALA A 29 -2.82 6.04 5.30
N LYS A 30 -3.87 5.80 6.06
CA LYS A 30 -4.53 6.86 6.83
C LYS A 30 -3.61 7.43 7.90
N MET A 31 -2.77 6.59 8.49
CA MET A 31 -1.79 7.03 9.49
C MET A 31 -0.76 7.98 8.89
N THR A 32 -0.46 7.84 7.61
CA THR A 32 0.49 8.73 6.93
C THR A 32 -0.21 9.98 6.37
N ALA A 33 -1.51 10.12 6.59
CA ALA A 33 -2.34 11.20 6.10
C ALA A 33 -2.37 11.30 4.57
N ASN A 34 -2.13 10.21 3.89
CA ASN A 34 -2.14 10.14 2.43
C ASN A 34 -3.14 9.09 1.96
N LYS A 35 -3.70 9.31 0.77
CA LYS A 35 -4.61 8.35 0.17
C LYS A 35 -3.87 7.21 -0.49
N THR A 36 -2.60 7.43 -0.81
CA THR A 36 -1.74 6.44 -1.45
C THR A 36 -0.54 6.14 -0.58
N LEU A 37 0.09 5.01 -0.84
CA LEU A 37 1.31 4.62 -0.14
C LEU A 37 2.50 4.98 -1.00
N SER A 38 3.33 5.90 -0.51
CA SER A 38 4.55 6.27 -1.22
C SER A 38 5.60 5.17 -1.06
N HIS A 39 6.64 5.23 -1.90
CA HIS A 39 7.73 4.29 -1.81
C HIS A 39 8.36 4.32 -0.40
N ASP A 40 8.54 5.51 0.16
CA ASP A 40 9.09 5.66 1.50
C ASP A 40 8.18 5.02 2.55
N ALA A 41 6.87 5.21 2.41
CA ALA A 41 5.92 4.60 3.33
C ALA A 41 5.97 3.08 3.26
N LEU A 42 6.09 2.52 2.06
CA LEU A 42 6.21 1.07 1.89
C LEU A 42 7.49 0.54 2.51
N CYS A 43 8.59 1.26 2.35
CA CYS A 43 9.86 0.88 2.96
C CYS A 43 9.76 0.86 4.49
N ILE A 44 9.13 1.87 5.07
CA ILE A 44 8.94 1.94 6.52
C ILE A 44 8.06 0.78 7.00
N ILE A 45 6.97 0.53 6.30
CA ILE A 45 6.05 -0.55 6.66
C ILE A 45 6.76 -1.89 6.63
N ARG A 46 7.58 -2.11 5.60
CA ARG A 46 8.28 -3.37 5.45
C ARG A 46 9.42 -3.52 6.45
N ASN A 47 10.24 -2.48 6.61
CA ASN A 47 11.46 -2.56 7.40
C ASN A 47 11.22 -2.27 8.88
N GLU A 48 10.41 -1.26 9.19
CA GLU A 48 10.19 -0.84 10.56
C GLU A 48 9.05 -1.60 11.23
N LEU A 49 7.97 -1.82 10.51
CA LEU A 49 6.81 -2.49 11.06
C LEU A 49 6.81 -4.00 10.80
N GLY A 50 7.68 -4.47 9.92
CA GLY A 50 7.81 -5.90 9.65
C GLY A 50 6.66 -6.50 8.89
N TYR A 51 5.93 -5.72 8.11
CA TYR A 51 4.82 -6.22 7.31
C TYR A 51 5.31 -6.73 5.96
N ASP A 52 4.69 -7.80 5.50
CA ASP A 52 4.88 -8.26 4.13
C ASP A 52 3.94 -7.50 3.22
N ILE A 53 4.45 -7.04 2.09
CA ILE A 53 3.66 -6.29 1.13
C ILE A 53 3.36 -7.18 -0.06
N GLU A 54 2.07 -7.43 -0.29
CA GLU A 54 1.62 -8.23 -1.41
C GLU A 54 0.97 -7.32 -2.44
N VAL A 55 1.47 -7.39 -3.67
CA VAL A 55 0.91 -6.60 -4.77
C VAL A 55 -0.15 -7.45 -5.46
N VAL A 56 -1.38 -6.94 -5.48
CA VAL A 56 -2.49 -7.62 -6.14
C VAL A 56 -2.88 -6.82 -7.39
N PRO A 57 -3.45 -7.49 -8.40
CA PRO A 57 -3.88 -6.77 -9.60
C PRO A 57 -5.03 -5.82 -9.29
N TYR A 58 -5.00 -4.64 -9.92
CA TYR A 58 -6.08 -3.68 -9.81
C TYR A 58 -7.28 -4.17 -10.62
N ILE A 59 -8.41 -4.27 -9.97
CA ILE A 59 -9.65 -4.67 -10.61
C ILE A 59 -10.63 -3.50 -10.51
N PRO A 60 -10.85 -2.76 -11.59
CA PRO A 60 -11.84 -1.68 -11.57
C PRO A 60 -13.24 -2.27 -11.47
N LYS A 61 -14.03 -1.64 -10.65
CA LYS A 61 -15.43 -2.02 -10.52
C LYS A 61 -16.30 -1.08 -11.32
#